data_0b1d26df1e2cea1ffb2cf5aa9f631fc4
#
_entry.id   0b1d26df1e2cea1ffb2cf5aa9f631fc4
#
_cell.length_a   1.000
_cell.length_b   1.000
_cell.length_c   1.000
_cell.angle_alpha   90.00
_cell.angle_beta   90.00
_cell.angle_gamma   90.00
#
_symmetry.space_group_name_H-M   'P 1'
#
loop_
_entity.id
_entity.type
_entity.pdbx_description
1 polymer ?
#
loop_
_entity_poly.entity_id
_entity_poly.type
_entity_poly.pdbx_seq_one_letter_code
_entity_poly.pdbx_strand_id
1 'polypeptide(L)'
;MINQRITKLRQLMKERGIDLYIIPTSDFHQSEYVGSYFEARHYMSGFSGSAGTLIVRQEEAYLWTDGRYFIQAEKELAGSCIQLMKMRTPGVPTIKEYIEKYPEATIGFDGRVMPYNQCLFTNTIQANEDLVDLIWQKRPELSHEEVYLYDTKYCGVSRKEKLEIIREEMKDAKYHLVTTLDDIAWIFNIRGNDVLCNPVALAYALIEKEKAYLYLRKEAVSQEVIDELLKDQIKVKDYFDIYEDIKNINGKVLLDTKSVNYTLVNSINIDNVIDQTNPSQLLKSIKNDTEIKATKDAHLHDGIAVTKFMYWLKTNIGKIEMDELSISNKLLEFRKQQPNFKDISFTTICAYRENAALMHYHPTEKQYSKVEASHLLLIDSGGQYLTGTTDITRTFVLGEMTQAERRDFTIALKAMFRLENAHFIEGVTTGANLDILARGVIYDYDLDYRCGTGHGVGHFLNVHEGPNGLRPKSLYGHEACIVPGMITTDEPGVYVEGSHGIRHENELLCVKHTENEYGTFLKFEPITYVPFDIAGLDLDYLSNHEIASINEYQQYAFDHIKDALTQEEKDWYLNNLFIK
;
A
#
# COMPACT_ATOMS: atom_id res chain seq x y z
N MET A 1 -20.98 -23.22 -2.45
CA MET A 1 -19.69 -23.31 -3.19
C MET A 1 -18.50 -23.31 -2.23
N ILE A 2 -18.36 -22.34 -1.30
CA ILE A 2 -17.27 -22.24 -0.31
C ILE A 2 -17.19 -23.51 0.54
N ASN A 3 -18.30 -23.93 1.17
CA ASN A 3 -18.32 -25.14 2.01
C ASN A 3 -17.83 -26.41 1.28
N GLN A 4 -18.10 -26.53 -0.01
CA GLN A 4 -17.60 -27.65 -0.82
C GLN A 4 -16.08 -27.59 -1.03
N ARG A 5 -15.50 -26.39 -1.19
CA ARG A 5 -14.05 -26.21 -1.30
C ARG A 5 -13.37 -26.58 0.01
N ILE A 6 -13.91 -26.12 1.15
CA ILE A 6 -13.41 -26.48 2.49
C ILE A 6 -13.50 -28.00 2.71
N THR A 7 -14.59 -28.65 2.31
CA THR A 7 -14.72 -30.12 2.42
C THR A 7 -13.64 -30.84 1.60
N LYS A 8 -13.38 -30.40 0.35
CA LYS A 8 -12.31 -30.99 -0.47
C LYS A 8 -10.92 -30.79 0.16
N LEU A 9 -10.65 -29.61 0.69
CA LEU A 9 -9.38 -29.35 1.38
C LEU A 9 -9.20 -30.27 2.59
N ARG A 10 -10.23 -30.45 3.42
CA ARG A 10 -10.21 -31.36 4.57
C ARG A 10 -9.93 -32.80 4.16
N GLN A 11 -10.47 -33.25 3.03
CA GLN A 11 -10.18 -34.56 2.50
C GLN A 11 -8.69 -34.69 2.13
N LEU A 12 -8.13 -33.73 1.38
CA LEU A 12 -6.70 -33.73 1.03
C LEU A 12 -5.80 -33.65 2.28
N MET A 13 -6.16 -32.82 3.25
CA MET A 13 -5.44 -32.75 4.54
C MET A 13 -5.41 -34.11 5.23
N LYS A 14 -6.55 -34.82 5.28
CA LYS A 14 -6.62 -36.17 5.88
C LYS A 14 -5.73 -37.18 5.14
N GLU A 15 -5.72 -37.15 3.80
CA GLU A 15 -4.87 -38.02 2.98
C GLU A 15 -3.37 -37.77 3.18
N ARG A 16 -2.97 -36.55 3.55
CA ARG A 16 -1.58 -36.15 3.82
C ARG A 16 -1.18 -36.17 5.30
N GLY A 17 -2.11 -36.48 6.20
CA GLY A 17 -1.86 -36.42 7.64
C GLY A 17 -1.63 -34.98 8.15
N ILE A 18 -2.32 -34.02 7.57
CA ILE A 18 -2.27 -32.61 7.97
C ILE A 18 -3.47 -32.29 8.84
N ASP A 19 -3.23 -31.75 10.04
CA ASP A 19 -4.27 -31.42 11.02
C ASP A 19 -4.78 -29.99 10.88
N LEU A 20 -3.91 -29.08 10.41
CA LEU A 20 -4.18 -27.66 10.26
C LEU A 20 -3.54 -27.15 8.97
N TYR A 21 -4.30 -26.45 8.13
CA TYR A 21 -3.82 -25.88 6.87
C TYR A 21 -3.99 -24.36 6.85
N ILE A 22 -2.90 -23.64 6.56
CA ILE A 22 -2.85 -22.17 6.57
C ILE A 22 -2.85 -21.64 5.12
N ILE A 23 -3.73 -20.68 4.83
CA ILE A 23 -3.83 -20.01 3.53
C ILE A 23 -3.84 -18.50 3.77
N PRO A 24 -2.70 -17.80 3.62
CA PRO A 24 -2.64 -16.35 3.76
C PRO A 24 -3.12 -15.63 2.49
N THR A 25 -3.38 -14.32 2.61
CA THR A 25 -3.25 -13.42 1.45
C THR A 25 -1.76 -13.15 1.28
N SER A 26 -1.15 -13.76 0.31
CA SER A 26 0.27 -13.58 0.00
C SER A 26 0.61 -14.18 -1.34
N ASP A 27 1.67 -13.65 -1.95
CA ASP A 27 2.36 -14.24 -3.10
C ASP A 27 3.72 -14.84 -2.67
N PHE A 28 4.55 -15.24 -3.61
CA PHE A 28 5.88 -15.77 -3.33
C PHE A 28 6.88 -14.71 -2.83
N HIS A 29 6.49 -13.42 -2.89
CA HIS A 29 7.30 -12.23 -2.65
C HIS A 29 6.85 -11.42 -1.44
N GLN A 30 5.75 -11.82 -0.79
CA GLN A 30 5.11 -11.11 0.32
C GLN A 30 4.58 -9.73 -0.08
N SER A 31 4.12 -9.59 -1.33
CA SER A 31 3.48 -8.36 -1.81
C SER A 31 2.16 -8.09 -1.06
N GLU A 32 1.82 -6.82 -0.86
CA GLU A 32 0.55 -6.43 -0.25
C GLU A 32 -0.63 -6.73 -1.20
N TYR A 33 -0.50 -6.35 -2.46
CA TYR A 33 -1.45 -6.72 -3.50
C TYR A 33 -0.89 -7.90 -4.28
N VAL A 34 -1.73 -8.89 -4.50
CA VAL A 34 -1.33 -10.15 -5.12
C VAL A 34 -1.98 -10.31 -6.50
N GLY A 35 -1.23 -10.86 -7.45
CA GLY A 35 -1.77 -11.23 -8.75
C GLY A 35 -2.83 -12.34 -8.63
N SER A 36 -3.68 -12.48 -9.65
CA SER A 36 -4.83 -13.40 -9.65
C SER A 36 -4.47 -14.88 -9.41
N TYR A 37 -3.26 -15.30 -9.77
CA TYR A 37 -2.74 -16.63 -9.44
C TYR A 37 -2.69 -16.88 -7.93
N PHE A 38 -2.41 -15.86 -7.14
CA PHE A 38 -2.19 -15.95 -5.70
C PHE A 38 -3.45 -15.75 -4.85
N GLU A 39 -4.61 -15.58 -5.45
CA GLU A 39 -5.88 -15.37 -4.73
C GLU A 39 -6.44 -16.64 -4.05
N ALA A 40 -5.58 -17.55 -3.61
CA ALA A 40 -5.97 -18.81 -2.97
C ALA A 40 -6.88 -18.62 -1.75
N ARG A 41 -6.58 -17.64 -0.88
CA ARG A 41 -7.41 -17.32 0.28
C ARG A 41 -8.80 -16.81 -0.14
N HIS A 42 -8.87 -15.89 -1.12
CA HIS A 42 -10.14 -15.42 -1.67
C HIS A 42 -10.94 -16.60 -2.29
N TYR A 43 -10.28 -17.39 -3.15
CA TYR A 43 -10.93 -18.56 -3.73
C TYR A 43 -11.52 -19.49 -2.67
N MET A 44 -10.80 -19.79 -1.60
CA MET A 44 -11.24 -20.73 -0.57
C MET A 44 -12.32 -20.15 0.36
N SER A 45 -12.25 -18.86 0.69
CA SER A 45 -13.14 -18.23 1.68
C SER A 45 -14.29 -17.42 1.08
N GLY A 46 -14.13 -16.91 -0.14
CA GLY A 46 -15.03 -15.91 -0.74
C GLY A 46 -14.84 -14.50 -0.19
N PHE A 47 -13.98 -14.30 0.79
CA PHE A 47 -13.66 -12.97 1.31
C PHE A 47 -12.75 -12.22 0.34
N SER A 48 -13.13 -11.03 -0.09
CA SER A 48 -12.45 -10.26 -1.13
C SER A 48 -11.47 -9.19 -0.60
N GLY A 49 -11.45 -8.91 0.71
CA GLY A 49 -10.51 -7.94 1.30
C GLY A 49 -9.05 -8.31 1.05
N SER A 50 -8.15 -7.33 0.94
CA SER A 50 -6.74 -7.54 0.56
C SER A 50 -5.88 -8.18 1.67
N ALA A 51 -6.33 -8.21 2.91
CA ALA A 51 -5.57 -8.76 4.03
C ALA A 51 -6.36 -9.80 4.83
N GLY A 52 -5.80 -10.99 5.00
CA GLY A 52 -6.40 -12.02 5.83
C GLY A 52 -5.70 -13.37 5.72
N THR A 53 -5.92 -14.22 6.73
CA THR A 53 -5.39 -15.58 6.77
C THR A 53 -6.51 -16.54 7.12
N LEU A 54 -6.74 -17.53 6.26
CA LEU A 54 -7.67 -18.62 6.49
C LEU A 54 -6.91 -19.80 7.11
N ILE A 55 -7.43 -20.31 8.22
CA ILE A 55 -6.96 -21.55 8.83
C ILE A 55 -8.09 -22.57 8.82
N VAL A 56 -7.80 -23.77 8.30
CA VAL A 56 -8.75 -24.86 8.19
C VAL A 56 -8.26 -26.06 9.02
N ARG A 57 -9.15 -26.59 9.86
CA ARG A 57 -9.03 -27.88 10.55
C ARG A 57 -10.16 -28.82 10.12
N GLN A 58 -10.13 -30.07 10.58
CA GLN A 58 -11.15 -31.06 10.17
C GLN A 58 -12.57 -30.62 10.53
N GLU A 59 -12.78 -30.00 11.69
CA GLU A 59 -14.11 -29.58 12.15
C GLU A 59 -14.35 -28.06 12.09
N GLU A 60 -13.27 -27.25 12.01
CA GLU A 60 -13.32 -25.82 12.15
C GLU A 60 -12.65 -25.11 10.97
N ALA A 61 -13.09 -23.88 10.68
CA ALA A 61 -12.41 -22.98 9.75
C ALA A 61 -12.56 -21.54 10.24
N TYR A 62 -11.47 -20.80 10.24
CA TYR A 62 -11.40 -19.44 10.75
C TYR A 62 -10.68 -18.52 9.79
N LEU A 63 -11.19 -17.30 9.63
CA LEU A 63 -10.54 -16.22 8.88
C LEU A 63 -10.13 -15.11 9.83
N TRP A 64 -8.84 -14.85 9.95
CA TRP A 64 -8.30 -13.67 10.62
C TRP A 64 -8.19 -12.53 9.63
N THR A 65 -8.71 -11.34 10.01
CA THR A 65 -8.48 -10.09 9.27
C THR A 65 -8.42 -8.91 10.23
N ASP A 66 -7.95 -7.76 9.78
CA ASP A 66 -7.79 -6.55 10.60
C ASP A 66 -9.00 -5.61 10.54
N GLY A 67 -8.95 -4.52 11.32
CA GLY A 67 -10.09 -3.62 11.56
C GLY A 67 -10.66 -2.95 10.31
N ARG A 68 -9.87 -2.84 9.24
CA ARG A 68 -10.30 -2.26 7.95
C ARG A 68 -11.40 -3.09 7.28
N TYR A 69 -11.46 -4.40 7.57
CA TYR A 69 -12.28 -5.38 6.86
C TYR A 69 -13.35 -6.07 7.72
N PHE A 70 -13.53 -5.74 8.99
CA PHE A 70 -14.45 -6.46 9.88
C PHE A 70 -15.88 -6.54 9.32
N ILE A 71 -16.42 -5.39 8.89
CA ILE A 71 -17.80 -5.30 8.39
C ILE A 71 -17.94 -6.07 7.06
N GLN A 72 -16.97 -5.93 6.16
CA GLN A 72 -16.95 -6.62 4.87
C GLN A 72 -16.88 -8.14 5.08
N ALA A 73 -15.96 -8.61 5.93
CA ALA A 73 -15.77 -10.03 6.19
C ALA A 73 -17.02 -10.66 6.84
N GLU A 74 -17.70 -9.97 7.75
CA GLU A 74 -18.98 -10.45 8.31
C GLU A 74 -20.02 -10.69 7.23
N LYS A 75 -20.16 -9.77 6.28
CA LYS A 75 -21.10 -9.88 5.17
C LYS A 75 -20.73 -11.01 4.21
N GLU A 76 -19.46 -11.09 3.80
CA GLU A 76 -19.01 -12.03 2.78
C GLU A 76 -18.87 -13.48 3.28
N LEU A 77 -18.60 -13.68 4.58
CA LEU A 77 -18.55 -15.01 5.20
C LEU A 77 -19.93 -15.53 5.62
N ALA A 78 -20.96 -14.70 5.57
CA ALA A 78 -22.30 -15.10 5.98
C ALA A 78 -22.80 -16.34 5.21
N GLY A 79 -23.31 -17.36 5.94
CA GLY A 79 -23.77 -18.62 5.37
C GLY A 79 -22.66 -19.62 4.98
N SER A 80 -21.39 -19.29 5.20
CA SER A 80 -20.26 -20.22 5.08
C SER A 80 -19.99 -20.95 6.41
N CYS A 81 -19.15 -22.00 6.36
CA CYS A 81 -18.65 -22.68 7.56
C CYS A 81 -17.42 -21.97 8.18
N ILE A 82 -17.04 -20.79 7.70
CA ILE A 82 -15.87 -20.05 8.13
C ILE A 82 -16.30 -19.01 9.16
N GLN A 83 -15.64 -18.98 10.32
CA GLN A 83 -15.89 -18.00 11.38
C GLN A 83 -14.86 -16.86 11.29
N LEU A 84 -15.34 -15.63 11.52
CA LEU A 84 -14.49 -14.44 11.52
C LEU A 84 -13.73 -14.28 12.84
N MET A 85 -12.42 -14.08 12.76
CA MET A 85 -11.53 -13.74 13.86
C MET A 85 -11.05 -12.30 13.70
N LYS A 86 -11.68 -11.38 14.45
CA LYS A 86 -11.37 -9.94 14.43
C LYS A 86 -10.03 -9.66 15.13
N MET A 87 -8.96 -9.49 14.36
CA MET A 87 -7.61 -9.27 14.92
C MET A 87 -7.57 -8.07 15.87
N ARG A 88 -6.76 -8.20 16.94
CA ARG A 88 -6.57 -7.14 17.96
C ARG A 88 -7.85 -6.78 18.74
N THR A 89 -8.90 -7.60 18.67
CA THR A 89 -10.08 -7.46 19.53
C THR A 89 -9.89 -8.27 20.81
N PRO A 90 -10.26 -7.75 21.99
CA PRO A 90 -10.15 -8.47 23.25
C PRO A 90 -10.82 -9.85 23.17
N GLY A 91 -10.10 -10.89 23.61
CA GLY A 91 -10.59 -12.28 23.59
C GLY A 91 -10.38 -13.03 22.28
N VAL A 92 -9.92 -12.38 21.20
CA VAL A 92 -9.57 -13.04 19.95
C VAL A 92 -8.08 -13.37 19.93
N PRO A 93 -7.69 -14.68 19.86
CA PRO A 93 -6.29 -15.08 19.82
C PRO A 93 -5.64 -14.64 18.50
N THR A 94 -4.35 -14.36 18.55
CA THR A 94 -3.51 -14.28 17.35
C THR A 94 -3.43 -15.63 16.66
N ILE A 95 -3.02 -15.65 15.40
CA ILE A 95 -2.77 -16.91 14.66
C ILE A 95 -1.79 -17.81 15.43
N LYS A 96 -0.71 -17.22 15.94
CA LYS A 96 0.30 -17.95 16.72
C LYS A 96 -0.29 -18.56 17.99
N GLU A 97 -1.00 -17.78 18.80
CA GLU A 97 -1.67 -18.27 20.02
C GLU A 97 -2.73 -19.33 19.71
N TYR A 98 -3.39 -19.25 18.56
CA TYR A 98 -4.33 -20.28 18.13
C TYR A 98 -3.61 -21.59 17.79
N ILE A 99 -2.50 -21.56 17.06
CA ILE A 99 -1.71 -22.72 16.69
C ILE A 99 -1.09 -23.38 17.94
N GLU A 100 -0.59 -22.58 18.87
CA GLU A 100 0.02 -23.07 20.14
C GLU A 100 -0.95 -23.87 21.02
N LYS A 101 -2.27 -23.78 20.79
CA LYS A 101 -3.26 -24.66 21.47
C LYS A 101 -3.18 -26.12 20.98
N TYR A 102 -2.52 -26.38 19.88
CA TYR A 102 -2.44 -27.69 19.23
C TYR A 102 -0.98 -28.10 18.96
N PRO A 103 -0.16 -28.30 20.00
CA PRO A 103 1.29 -28.50 19.85
C PRO A 103 1.66 -29.77 19.07
N GLU A 104 0.79 -30.78 19.06
CA GLU A 104 1.03 -32.05 18.35
C GLU A 104 0.48 -32.03 16.89
N ALA A 105 -0.20 -30.95 16.48
CA ALA A 105 -0.78 -30.88 15.16
C ALA A 105 0.28 -30.78 14.07
N THR A 106 0.11 -31.51 12.96
CA THR A 106 0.88 -31.30 11.73
C THR A 106 0.29 -30.11 10.97
N ILE A 107 1.13 -29.10 10.72
CA ILE A 107 0.74 -27.86 10.03
C ILE A 107 1.11 -27.97 8.56
N GLY A 108 0.14 -27.72 7.67
CA GLY A 108 0.36 -27.64 6.23
C GLY A 108 0.18 -26.21 5.70
N PHE A 109 0.95 -25.84 4.69
CA PHE A 109 0.82 -24.61 3.91
C PHE A 109 1.67 -24.70 2.64
N ASP A 110 1.44 -23.83 1.66
CA ASP A 110 2.41 -23.61 0.57
C ASP A 110 3.61 -22.83 1.10
N GLY A 111 4.76 -23.46 1.19
CA GLY A 111 5.99 -22.86 1.73
C GLY A 111 6.52 -21.67 0.92
N ARG A 112 6.01 -21.46 -0.31
CA ARG A 112 6.39 -20.34 -1.16
C ARG A 112 5.62 -19.05 -0.83
N VAL A 113 4.46 -19.14 -0.17
CA VAL A 113 3.64 -17.96 0.18
C VAL A 113 3.71 -17.56 1.66
N MET A 114 4.42 -18.32 2.49
CA MET A 114 4.58 -18.01 3.90
C MET A 114 5.98 -17.45 4.18
N PRO A 115 6.11 -16.27 4.82
CA PRO A 115 7.43 -15.76 5.21
C PRO A 115 8.02 -16.61 6.32
N TYR A 116 9.34 -16.83 6.27
CA TYR A 116 10.02 -17.78 7.17
C TYR A 116 9.80 -17.44 8.66
N ASN A 117 9.89 -16.16 9.03
CA ASN A 117 9.74 -15.74 10.42
C ASN A 117 8.35 -16.03 11.03
N GLN A 118 7.32 -16.20 10.19
CA GLN A 118 5.98 -16.59 10.63
C GLN A 118 5.79 -18.11 10.73
N CYS A 119 6.76 -18.88 10.27
CA CYS A 119 6.72 -20.35 10.27
C CYS A 119 7.54 -20.98 11.41
N LEU A 120 7.94 -20.20 12.41
CA LEU A 120 8.73 -20.69 13.57
C LEU A 120 7.82 -21.38 14.59
N PHE A 121 7.16 -22.46 14.15
CA PHE A 121 6.32 -23.33 14.97
C PHE A 121 7.15 -24.49 15.54
N THR A 122 6.76 -24.99 16.71
CA THR A 122 7.32 -26.23 17.29
C THR A 122 6.71 -27.50 16.68
N ASN A 123 5.68 -27.32 15.89
CA ASN A 123 4.90 -28.34 15.22
C ASN A 123 5.66 -29.00 14.05
N THR A 124 5.25 -30.19 13.67
CA THR A 124 5.67 -30.77 12.39
C THR A 124 5.10 -29.94 11.23
N ILE A 125 5.97 -29.53 10.31
CA ILE A 125 5.57 -28.70 9.14
C ILE A 125 5.62 -29.53 7.86
N GLN A 126 4.56 -29.43 7.04
CA GLN A 126 4.48 -29.93 5.68
C GLN A 126 4.19 -28.76 4.73
N ALA A 127 5.24 -28.27 4.05
CA ALA A 127 5.19 -27.05 3.24
C ALA A 127 5.59 -27.24 1.76
N ASN A 128 5.53 -28.48 1.28
CA ASN A 128 6.06 -28.85 -0.04
C ASN A 128 4.98 -28.89 -1.14
N GLU A 129 3.70 -28.75 -0.80
CA GLU A 129 2.59 -28.88 -1.74
C GLU A 129 1.51 -27.81 -1.49
N ASP A 130 1.09 -27.12 -2.54
CA ASP A 130 -0.08 -26.25 -2.48
C ASP A 130 -1.35 -27.07 -2.67
N LEU A 131 -2.04 -27.40 -1.56
CA LEU A 131 -3.29 -28.18 -1.62
C LEU A 131 -4.43 -27.42 -2.30
N VAL A 132 -4.38 -26.08 -2.34
CA VAL A 132 -5.42 -25.29 -3.03
C VAL A 132 -5.31 -25.45 -4.53
N ASP A 133 -4.11 -25.59 -5.08
CA ASP A 133 -3.90 -25.84 -6.50
C ASP A 133 -4.59 -27.12 -6.99
N LEU A 134 -4.61 -28.16 -6.18
CA LEU A 134 -5.30 -29.41 -6.46
C LEU A 134 -6.85 -29.26 -6.51
N ILE A 135 -7.38 -28.20 -5.89
CA ILE A 135 -8.82 -27.93 -5.81
C ILE A 135 -9.26 -26.92 -6.87
N TRP A 136 -8.40 -25.99 -7.22
CA TRP A 136 -8.71 -24.83 -8.08
C TRP A 136 -8.45 -25.13 -9.56
N GLN A 137 -9.34 -25.88 -10.17
CA GLN A 137 -9.21 -26.36 -11.56
C GLN A 137 -9.02 -25.28 -12.64
N LYS A 138 -9.44 -24.05 -12.37
CA LYS A 138 -9.33 -22.90 -13.29
C LYS A 138 -8.52 -21.79 -12.64
N ARG A 139 -7.45 -22.16 -11.96
CA ARG A 139 -6.53 -21.18 -11.40
C ARG A 139 -5.94 -20.35 -12.54
N PRO A 140 -5.93 -19.02 -12.46
CA PRO A 140 -5.22 -18.17 -13.42
C PRO A 140 -3.77 -18.62 -13.57
N GLU A 141 -3.17 -18.38 -14.73
CA GLU A 141 -1.73 -18.59 -14.93
C GLU A 141 -0.92 -17.54 -14.16
N LEU A 142 0.31 -17.89 -13.83
CA LEU A 142 1.26 -16.94 -13.23
C LEU A 142 1.56 -15.84 -14.25
N SER A 143 1.44 -14.59 -13.83
CA SER A 143 1.68 -13.43 -14.71
C SER A 143 3.07 -13.45 -15.33
N HIS A 144 3.20 -12.87 -16.53
CA HIS A 144 4.45 -12.72 -17.27
C HIS A 144 4.39 -11.49 -18.19
N GLU A 145 3.88 -10.38 -17.62
CA GLU A 145 3.83 -9.09 -18.33
C GLU A 145 5.23 -8.58 -18.68
N GLU A 146 5.32 -7.75 -19.71
CA GLU A 146 6.58 -7.25 -20.24
C GLU A 146 7.40 -6.50 -19.19
N VAL A 147 8.67 -6.91 -19.05
CA VAL A 147 9.68 -6.23 -18.24
C VAL A 147 10.40 -5.19 -19.08
N TYR A 148 10.45 -3.96 -18.60
CA TYR A 148 11.15 -2.87 -19.27
C TYR A 148 12.10 -2.13 -18.34
N LEU A 149 13.10 -1.47 -18.92
CA LEU A 149 14.07 -0.67 -18.19
C LEU A 149 13.48 0.68 -17.80
N TYR A 150 13.72 1.10 -16.56
CA TYR A 150 13.33 2.41 -16.06
C TYR A 150 14.49 3.39 -16.22
N ASP A 151 14.25 4.48 -16.94
CA ASP A 151 15.26 5.45 -17.34
C ASP A 151 15.78 6.28 -16.15
N THR A 152 17.10 6.44 -16.06
CA THR A 152 17.76 7.24 -15.01
C THR A 152 17.37 8.71 -15.01
N LYS A 153 16.82 9.24 -16.10
CA LYS A 153 16.25 10.61 -16.10
C LYS A 153 15.11 10.79 -15.09
N TYR A 154 14.44 9.69 -14.70
CA TYR A 154 13.35 9.72 -13.72
C TYR A 154 13.82 9.36 -12.30
N CYS A 155 14.78 8.43 -12.16
CA CYS A 155 15.24 7.93 -10.86
C CYS A 155 16.61 8.44 -10.42
N GLY A 156 17.33 9.18 -11.27
CA GLY A 156 18.58 9.89 -10.93
C GLY A 156 19.83 9.01 -10.76
N VAL A 157 19.68 7.76 -10.33
CA VAL A 157 20.79 6.86 -9.99
C VAL A 157 20.72 5.60 -10.84
N SER A 158 21.86 5.21 -11.44
CA SER A 158 21.94 4.01 -12.26
C SER A 158 21.87 2.72 -11.41
N ARG A 159 21.42 1.61 -12.01
CA ARG A 159 21.43 0.29 -11.35
C ARG A 159 22.84 -0.15 -10.93
N LYS A 160 23.88 0.26 -11.66
CA LYS A 160 25.26 -0.03 -11.29
C LYS A 160 25.63 0.64 -9.97
N GLU A 161 25.35 1.93 -9.82
CA GLU A 161 25.59 2.68 -8.58
C GLU A 161 24.76 2.12 -7.42
N LYS A 162 23.48 1.78 -7.65
CA LYS A 162 22.64 1.15 -6.63
C LYS A 162 23.19 -0.21 -6.18
N LEU A 163 23.68 -1.04 -7.11
CA LEU A 163 24.33 -2.31 -6.77
C LEU A 163 25.65 -2.13 -6.00
N GLU A 164 26.42 -1.07 -6.27
CA GLU A 164 27.63 -0.74 -5.51
C GLU A 164 27.26 -0.41 -4.06
N ILE A 165 26.25 0.44 -3.82
CA ILE A 165 25.75 0.78 -2.48
C ILE A 165 25.23 -0.46 -1.74
N ILE A 166 24.42 -1.30 -2.40
CA ILE A 166 23.92 -2.55 -1.80
C ILE A 166 25.06 -3.49 -1.41
N ARG A 167 26.10 -3.60 -2.26
CA ARG A 167 27.27 -4.44 -1.98
C ARG A 167 28.10 -3.97 -0.79
N GLU A 168 28.15 -2.65 -0.54
CA GLU A 168 28.75 -2.08 0.68
C GLU A 168 27.96 -2.51 1.91
N GLU A 169 26.62 -2.42 1.86
CA GLU A 169 25.74 -2.83 2.96
C GLU A 169 25.73 -4.35 3.23
N MET A 170 26.12 -5.18 2.27
CA MET A 170 26.26 -6.62 2.48
C MET A 170 27.36 -6.99 3.50
N LYS A 171 28.30 -6.08 3.79
CA LYS A 171 29.40 -6.31 4.77
C LYS A 171 30.08 -7.67 4.56
N ASP A 172 29.97 -8.58 5.55
CA ASP A 172 30.57 -9.93 5.53
C ASP A 172 29.73 -10.96 4.74
N ALA A 173 28.54 -10.60 4.30
CA ALA A 173 27.74 -11.50 3.49
C ALA A 173 28.35 -11.68 2.08
N LYS A 174 28.40 -12.93 1.65
CA LYS A 174 28.83 -13.26 0.29
C LYS A 174 27.70 -13.08 -0.72
N TYR A 175 26.49 -13.31 -0.28
CA TYR A 175 25.27 -13.23 -1.06
C TYR A 175 24.24 -12.33 -0.38
N HIS A 176 23.42 -11.66 -1.17
CA HIS A 176 22.19 -11.03 -0.70
C HIS A 176 21.02 -11.55 -1.54
N LEU A 177 20.09 -12.23 -0.89
CA LEU A 177 18.85 -12.71 -1.49
C LEU A 177 17.76 -11.67 -1.29
N VAL A 178 17.25 -11.12 -2.39
CA VAL A 178 16.12 -10.18 -2.40
C VAL A 178 14.92 -10.83 -3.07
N THR A 179 13.79 -10.81 -2.40
CA THR A 179 12.54 -11.38 -2.91
C THR A 179 11.41 -10.36 -3.04
N THR A 180 11.51 -9.20 -2.39
CA THR A 180 10.53 -8.11 -2.49
C THR A 180 10.59 -7.45 -3.86
N LEU A 181 9.44 -7.39 -4.54
CA LEU A 181 9.37 -6.97 -5.95
C LEU A 181 9.73 -5.50 -6.16
N ASP A 182 9.33 -4.63 -5.25
CA ASP A 182 9.64 -3.20 -5.26
C ASP A 182 11.14 -2.93 -5.00
N ASP A 183 11.78 -3.67 -4.10
CA ASP A 183 13.23 -3.60 -3.89
C ASP A 183 14.00 -4.01 -5.15
N ILE A 184 13.60 -5.12 -5.77
CA ILE A 184 14.21 -5.60 -7.03
C ILE A 184 14.01 -4.57 -8.14
N ALA A 185 12.78 -4.04 -8.29
CA ALA A 185 12.48 -3.03 -9.29
C ALA A 185 13.30 -1.75 -9.10
N TRP A 186 13.52 -1.35 -7.84
CA TRP A 186 14.36 -0.19 -7.52
C TRP A 186 15.86 -0.46 -7.77
N ILE A 187 16.40 -1.58 -7.27
CA ILE A 187 17.82 -1.92 -7.38
C ILE A 187 18.24 -2.02 -8.86
N PHE A 188 17.46 -2.72 -9.68
CA PHE A 188 17.81 -3.03 -11.06
C PHE A 188 17.26 -2.02 -12.07
N ASN A 189 16.56 -0.99 -11.65
CA ASN A 189 15.87 -0.02 -12.51
C ASN A 189 15.04 -0.73 -13.60
N ILE A 190 14.22 -1.68 -13.18
CA ILE A 190 13.25 -2.38 -14.03
C ILE A 190 11.83 -2.10 -13.57
N ARG A 191 10.88 -2.22 -14.47
CA ARG A 191 9.45 -2.18 -14.17
C ARG A 191 8.73 -3.27 -14.96
N GLY A 192 7.53 -3.60 -14.55
CA GLY A 192 6.61 -4.54 -15.20
C GLY A 192 5.19 -4.26 -14.74
N ASN A 193 4.24 -5.14 -15.05
CA ASN A 193 2.84 -5.00 -14.65
C ASN A 193 2.27 -6.33 -14.15
N ASP A 194 3.07 -7.16 -13.51
CA ASP A 194 2.63 -8.47 -13.01
C ASP A 194 1.70 -8.37 -11.79
N VAL A 195 1.71 -7.24 -11.09
CA VAL A 195 0.84 -6.96 -9.95
C VAL A 195 -0.05 -5.76 -10.29
N LEU A 196 -1.36 -5.90 -10.06
CA LEU A 196 -2.33 -4.85 -10.33
C LEU A 196 -1.94 -3.54 -9.62
N CYS A 197 -1.95 -2.43 -10.32
CA CYS A 197 -1.62 -1.08 -9.86
C CYS A 197 -0.15 -0.87 -9.43
N ASN A 198 0.67 -1.91 -9.39
CA ASN A 198 2.08 -1.83 -9.03
C ASN A 198 2.96 -2.10 -10.25
N PRO A 199 3.85 -1.17 -10.64
CA PRO A 199 4.69 -1.32 -11.83
C PRO A 199 5.90 -2.22 -11.56
N VAL A 200 5.67 -3.44 -11.09
CA VAL A 200 6.68 -4.43 -10.72
C VAL A 200 6.56 -5.71 -11.55
N ALA A 201 7.67 -6.40 -11.74
CA ALA A 201 7.71 -7.72 -12.36
C ALA A 201 7.91 -8.81 -11.31
N LEU A 202 7.33 -9.98 -11.51
CA LEU A 202 7.63 -11.17 -10.70
C LEU A 202 9.10 -11.55 -10.89
N ALA A 203 9.91 -11.36 -9.85
CA ALA A 203 11.35 -11.53 -9.90
C ALA A 203 11.95 -11.98 -8.57
N TYR A 204 13.07 -12.68 -8.64
CA TYR A 204 14.00 -12.87 -7.52
C TYR A 204 15.36 -12.29 -7.90
N ALA A 205 16.14 -11.89 -6.90
CA ALA A 205 17.52 -11.46 -7.13
C ALA A 205 18.47 -12.12 -6.13
N LEU A 206 19.62 -12.57 -6.65
CA LEU A 206 20.75 -13.03 -5.86
C LEU A 206 21.96 -12.18 -6.22
N ILE A 207 22.38 -11.32 -5.30
CA ILE A 207 23.47 -10.35 -5.49
C ILE A 207 24.74 -10.91 -4.85
N GLU A 208 25.81 -10.97 -5.62
CA GLU A 208 27.16 -11.27 -5.18
C GLU A 208 28.04 -9.99 -5.21
N LYS A 209 29.26 -10.07 -4.68
CA LYS A 209 30.18 -8.91 -4.64
C LYS A 209 30.53 -8.34 -6.01
N GLU A 210 30.58 -9.16 -7.07
CA GLU A 210 31.00 -8.72 -8.41
C GLU A 210 29.89 -8.82 -9.46
N LYS A 211 28.95 -9.71 -9.30
CA LYS A 211 27.86 -9.99 -10.25
C LYS A 211 26.53 -10.10 -9.53
N ALA A 212 25.44 -10.07 -10.29
CA ALA A 212 24.11 -10.34 -9.77
C ALA A 212 23.37 -11.29 -10.71
N TYR A 213 22.43 -12.04 -10.15
CA TYR A 213 21.48 -12.85 -10.89
C TYR A 213 20.09 -12.29 -10.68
N LEU A 214 19.37 -12.09 -11.77
CA LEU A 214 17.97 -11.67 -11.78
C LEU A 214 17.14 -12.80 -12.39
N TYR A 215 16.21 -13.33 -11.61
CA TYR A 215 15.36 -14.45 -12.02
C TYR A 215 14.03 -13.91 -12.48
N LEU A 216 13.74 -14.05 -13.78
CA LEU A 216 12.54 -13.52 -14.44
C LEU A 216 11.86 -14.62 -15.26
N ARG A 217 10.57 -14.45 -15.52
CA ARG A 217 9.88 -15.27 -16.50
C ARG A 217 10.50 -15.00 -17.87
N LYS A 218 10.90 -16.06 -18.59
CA LYS A 218 11.55 -15.94 -19.90
C LYS A 218 10.67 -15.24 -20.93
N GLU A 219 9.37 -15.46 -20.82
CA GLU A 219 8.36 -14.89 -21.70
C GLU A 219 8.19 -13.37 -21.49
N ALA A 220 8.56 -12.87 -20.31
CA ALA A 220 8.37 -11.47 -19.91
C ALA A 220 9.53 -10.55 -20.31
N VAL A 221 10.70 -11.08 -20.65
CA VAL A 221 11.93 -10.29 -20.84
C VAL A 221 12.46 -10.40 -22.27
N SER A 222 12.64 -9.25 -22.92
CA SER A 222 13.20 -9.18 -24.26
C SER A 222 14.73 -9.38 -24.27
N GLN A 223 15.30 -9.82 -25.40
CA GLN A 223 16.76 -9.95 -25.55
C GLN A 223 17.46 -8.61 -25.36
N GLU A 224 16.84 -7.50 -25.77
CA GLU A 224 17.40 -6.15 -25.59
C GLU A 224 17.58 -5.81 -24.10
N VAL A 225 16.58 -6.10 -23.26
CA VAL A 225 16.66 -5.90 -21.81
C VAL A 225 17.75 -6.80 -21.21
N ILE A 226 17.83 -8.06 -21.63
CA ILE A 226 18.87 -9.00 -21.17
C ILE A 226 20.29 -8.47 -21.51
N ASP A 227 20.51 -8.00 -22.75
CA ASP A 227 21.79 -7.49 -23.18
C ASP A 227 22.21 -6.21 -22.45
N GLU A 228 21.22 -5.32 -22.12
CA GLU A 228 21.47 -4.12 -21.32
C GLU A 228 21.83 -4.45 -19.87
N LEU A 229 21.14 -5.41 -19.25
CA LEU A 229 21.45 -5.86 -17.89
C LEU A 229 22.84 -6.53 -17.81
N LEU A 230 23.21 -7.28 -18.84
CA LEU A 230 24.50 -7.96 -18.90
C LEU A 230 25.68 -6.99 -18.90
N LYS A 231 25.52 -5.77 -19.44
CA LYS A 231 26.58 -4.72 -19.40
C LYS A 231 27.01 -4.36 -17.98
N ASP A 232 26.07 -4.47 -17.00
CA ASP A 232 26.32 -4.21 -15.60
C ASP A 232 26.57 -5.50 -14.77
N GLN A 233 27.00 -6.59 -15.45
CA GLN A 233 27.27 -7.91 -14.82
C GLN A 233 26.03 -8.54 -14.16
N ILE A 234 24.83 -8.23 -14.67
CA ILE A 234 23.56 -8.81 -14.23
C ILE A 234 23.17 -9.92 -15.21
N LYS A 235 23.09 -11.15 -14.72
CA LYS A 235 22.70 -12.32 -15.53
C LYS A 235 21.23 -12.66 -15.27
N VAL A 236 20.45 -12.67 -16.33
CA VAL A 236 19.05 -13.12 -16.27
C VAL A 236 18.99 -14.64 -16.32
N LYS A 237 18.19 -15.25 -15.42
CA LYS A 237 17.88 -16.67 -15.33
C LYS A 237 16.37 -16.89 -15.36
N ASP A 238 15.94 -18.14 -15.52
CA ASP A 238 14.53 -18.48 -15.39
C ASP A 238 14.01 -18.26 -13.96
N TYR A 239 12.78 -17.81 -13.84
CA TYR A 239 12.17 -17.41 -12.55
C TYR A 239 12.25 -18.50 -11.47
N PHE A 240 12.02 -19.75 -11.82
CA PHE A 240 12.06 -20.86 -10.85
C PHE A 240 13.44 -21.42 -10.58
N ASP A 241 14.47 -21.05 -11.37
CA ASP A 241 15.85 -21.53 -11.15
C ASP A 241 16.39 -21.13 -9.77
N ILE A 242 15.85 -20.08 -9.15
CA ILE A 242 16.23 -19.64 -7.79
C ILE A 242 16.12 -20.78 -6.76
N TYR A 243 15.08 -21.61 -6.85
CA TYR A 243 14.85 -22.71 -5.89
C TYR A 243 15.89 -23.85 -6.01
N GLU A 244 16.57 -23.97 -7.15
CA GLU A 244 17.71 -24.89 -7.32
C GLU A 244 19.04 -24.20 -7.04
N ASP A 245 19.23 -22.97 -7.48
CA ASP A 245 20.48 -22.25 -7.27
C ASP A 245 20.76 -21.99 -5.79
N ILE A 246 19.73 -21.67 -5.01
CA ILE A 246 19.86 -21.38 -3.59
C ILE A 246 20.39 -22.58 -2.77
N LYS A 247 20.14 -23.81 -3.20
CA LYS A 247 20.64 -25.02 -2.55
C LYS A 247 22.17 -25.18 -2.70
N ASN A 248 22.76 -24.54 -3.70
CA ASN A 248 24.17 -24.66 -4.06
C ASN A 248 25.03 -23.50 -3.57
N ILE A 249 24.45 -22.51 -2.84
CA ILE A 249 25.23 -21.41 -2.30
C ILE A 249 26.13 -21.86 -1.16
N ASN A 250 27.33 -21.28 -1.09
CA ASN A 250 28.30 -21.58 -0.04
C ASN A 250 28.85 -20.31 0.58
N GLY A 251 28.43 -20.02 1.80
CA GLY A 251 28.81 -18.85 2.56
C GLY A 251 27.61 -18.06 3.11
N LYS A 252 27.89 -16.96 3.79
CA LYS A 252 26.89 -16.14 4.46
C LYS A 252 25.95 -15.45 3.45
N VAL A 253 24.66 -15.48 3.74
CA VAL A 253 23.58 -14.89 2.95
C VAL A 253 22.85 -13.86 3.80
N LEU A 254 22.85 -12.62 3.33
CA LEU A 254 21.98 -11.56 3.85
C LEU A 254 20.58 -11.75 3.27
N LEU A 255 19.57 -11.79 4.10
CA LEU A 255 18.16 -11.83 3.71
C LEU A 255 17.26 -11.33 4.85
N ASP A 256 16.05 -10.91 4.52
CA ASP A 256 15.02 -10.56 5.51
C ASP A 256 14.02 -11.73 5.66
N THR A 257 14.04 -12.41 6.79
CA THR A 257 13.12 -13.53 7.05
C THR A 257 11.65 -13.13 7.13
N LYS A 258 11.36 -11.83 7.18
CA LYS A 258 9.98 -11.30 7.11
C LYS A 258 9.43 -11.28 5.69
N SER A 259 10.30 -11.25 4.68
CA SER A 259 9.94 -11.19 3.26
C SER A 259 10.32 -12.44 2.47
N VAL A 260 11.39 -13.14 2.87
CA VAL A 260 11.79 -14.37 2.18
C VAL A 260 10.93 -15.55 2.64
N ASN A 261 10.39 -16.27 1.66
CA ASN A 261 9.48 -17.39 1.93
C ASN A 261 10.19 -18.61 2.56
N TYR A 262 9.38 -19.43 3.24
CA TYR A 262 9.83 -20.61 3.98
C TYR A 262 10.65 -21.57 3.13
N THR A 263 10.23 -21.84 1.90
CA THR A 263 10.92 -22.81 1.02
C THR A 263 12.33 -22.37 0.68
N LEU A 264 12.56 -21.10 0.41
CA LEU A 264 13.89 -20.57 0.09
C LEU A 264 14.81 -20.60 1.30
N VAL A 265 14.37 -20.09 2.45
CA VAL A 265 15.20 -20.08 3.68
C VAL A 265 15.51 -21.50 4.14
N ASN A 266 14.54 -22.41 4.10
CA ASN A 266 14.73 -23.81 4.52
C ASN A 266 15.64 -24.61 3.56
N SER A 267 15.94 -24.05 2.38
CA SER A 267 16.93 -24.62 1.44
C SER A 267 18.36 -24.17 1.72
N ILE A 268 18.57 -23.24 2.66
CA ILE A 268 19.87 -22.70 3.07
C ILE A 268 20.25 -23.30 4.43
N ASN A 269 21.56 -23.53 4.66
CA ASN A 269 21.99 -23.78 6.04
C ASN A 269 21.73 -22.53 6.89
N ILE A 270 20.88 -22.66 7.91
CA ILE A 270 20.43 -21.56 8.76
C ILE A 270 21.60 -20.81 9.45
N ASP A 271 22.71 -21.50 9.75
CA ASP A 271 23.92 -20.90 10.33
C ASP A 271 24.61 -19.90 9.39
N ASN A 272 24.30 -19.95 8.10
CA ASN A 272 24.78 -19.02 7.08
C ASN A 272 23.85 -17.82 6.88
N VAL A 273 22.67 -17.80 7.46
CA VAL A 273 21.71 -16.71 7.29
C VAL A 273 22.08 -15.53 8.19
N ILE A 274 22.20 -14.36 7.59
CA ILE A 274 22.23 -13.07 8.27
C ILE A 274 20.84 -12.47 8.11
N ASP A 275 20.02 -12.57 9.15
CA ASP A 275 18.65 -12.02 9.14
C ASP A 275 18.68 -10.52 9.42
N GLN A 276 18.42 -9.75 8.40
CA GLN A 276 18.39 -8.29 8.45
C GLN A 276 17.41 -7.75 7.40
N THR A 277 16.70 -6.67 7.73
CA THR A 277 15.88 -5.92 6.77
C THR A 277 16.71 -5.55 5.54
N ASN A 278 16.13 -5.70 4.35
CA ASN A 278 16.79 -5.36 3.09
C ASN A 278 17.32 -3.93 3.11
N PRO A 279 18.61 -3.68 2.87
CA PRO A 279 19.17 -2.32 2.84
C PRO A 279 18.43 -1.39 1.86
N SER A 280 17.96 -1.94 0.75
CA SER A 280 17.17 -1.22 -0.26
C SER A 280 15.90 -0.58 0.31
N GLN A 281 15.29 -1.16 1.34
CA GLN A 281 14.06 -0.62 1.91
C GLN A 281 14.24 0.81 2.47
N LEU A 282 15.31 1.06 3.21
CA LEU A 282 15.62 2.41 3.69
C LEU A 282 16.12 3.31 2.55
N LEU A 283 17.00 2.79 1.70
CA LEU A 283 17.63 3.57 0.61
C LEU A 283 16.59 4.11 -0.37
N LYS A 284 15.59 3.32 -0.78
CA LYS A 284 14.54 3.78 -1.71
C LYS A 284 13.53 4.72 -1.07
N SER A 285 13.36 4.65 0.25
CA SER A 285 12.44 5.54 0.96
C SER A 285 12.93 6.99 1.03
N ILE A 286 14.25 7.20 0.94
CA ILE A 286 14.89 8.52 0.91
C ILE A 286 15.09 8.92 -0.55
N LYS A 287 14.16 9.69 -1.09
CA LYS A 287 14.16 10.12 -2.49
C LYS A 287 15.30 11.11 -2.73
N ASN A 288 16.09 10.88 -3.80
CA ASN A 288 17.11 11.82 -4.26
C ASN A 288 16.46 13.03 -4.97
N ASP A 289 17.24 14.07 -5.27
CA ASP A 289 16.74 15.31 -5.88
C ASP A 289 16.02 15.10 -7.21
N THR A 290 16.43 14.11 -8.01
CA THR A 290 15.77 13.77 -9.28
C THR A 290 14.42 13.14 -9.04
N GLU A 291 14.34 12.17 -8.12
CA GLU A 291 13.09 11.53 -7.72
C GLU A 291 12.12 12.53 -7.07
N ILE A 292 12.61 13.43 -6.19
CA ILE A 292 11.79 14.48 -5.59
C ILE A 292 11.20 15.40 -6.65
N LYS A 293 12.04 15.87 -7.58
CA LYS A 293 11.58 16.74 -8.68
C LYS A 293 10.57 16.02 -9.57
N ALA A 294 10.83 14.77 -9.90
CA ALA A 294 9.94 13.98 -10.73
C ALA A 294 8.60 13.68 -10.00
N THR A 295 8.63 13.34 -8.70
CA THR A 295 7.40 13.13 -7.92
C THR A 295 6.55 14.40 -7.82
N LYS A 296 7.16 15.57 -7.64
CA LYS A 296 6.45 16.86 -7.70
C LYS A 296 5.79 17.11 -9.07
N ASP A 297 6.42 16.67 -10.17
CA ASP A 297 5.83 16.72 -11.52
C ASP A 297 4.62 15.76 -11.63
N ALA A 298 4.70 14.55 -11.10
CA ALA A 298 3.56 13.63 -11.03
C ALA A 298 2.39 14.25 -10.27
N HIS A 299 2.65 14.83 -9.11
CA HIS A 299 1.63 15.51 -8.30
C HIS A 299 1.05 16.76 -8.96
N LEU A 300 1.83 17.49 -9.75
CA LEU A 300 1.33 18.60 -10.55
C LEU A 300 0.28 18.12 -11.56
N HIS A 301 0.59 17.06 -12.31
CA HIS A 301 -0.32 16.51 -13.30
C HIS A 301 -1.55 15.87 -12.66
N ASP A 302 -1.39 15.14 -11.57
CA ASP A 302 -2.51 14.58 -10.86
C ASP A 302 -3.37 15.66 -10.19
N GLY A 303 -2.75 16.71 -9.65
CA GLY A 303 -3.42 17.89 -9.12
C GLY A 303 -4.33 18.57 -10.13
N ILE A 304 -3.85 18.71 -11.37
CA ILE A 304 -4.64 19.23 -12.49
C ILE A 304 -5.84 18.31 -12.77
N ALA A 305 -5.62 17.00 -12.86
CA ALA A 305 -6.67 16.02 -13.14
C ALA A 305 -7.77 16.02 -12.08
N VAL A 306 -7.39 15.95 -10.81
CA VAL A 306 -8.33 15.90 -9.68
C VAL A 306 -9.06 17.23 -9.49
N THR A 307 -8.40 18.38 -9.71
CA THR A 307 -9.06 19.70 -9.61
C THR A 307 -10.08 19.91 -10.73
N LYS A 308 -9.76 19.53 -11.97
CA LYS A 308 -10.74 19.56 -13.09
C LYS A 308 -11.89 18.60 -12.86
N PHE A 309 -11.61 17.44 -12.32
CA PHE A 309 -12.66 16.50 -11.91
C PHE A 309 -13.54 17.09 -10.80
N MET A 310 -12.97 17.74 -9.78
CA MET A 310 -13.73 18.40 -8.72
C MET A 310 -14.66 19.47 -9.31
N TYR A 311 -14.17 20.31 -10.21
CA TYR A 311 -15.00 21.29 -10.94
C TYR A 311 -16.14 20.58 -11.68
N TRP A 312 -15.85 19.53 -12.44
CA TRP A 312 -16.85 18.76 -13.16
C TRP A 312 -17.90 18.16 -12.21
N LEU A 313 -17.49 17.53 -11.11
CA LEU A 313 -18.39 16.93 -10.13
C LEU A 313 -19.33 17.97 -9.53
N LYS A 314 -18.78 19.07 -9.01
CA LYS A 314 -19.53 20.14 -8.34
C LYS A 314 -20.49 20.88 -9.26
N THR A 315 -20.20 20.95 -10.55
CA THR A 315 -21.06 21.64 -11.53
C THR A 315 -22.12 20.75 -12.16
N ASN A 316 -21.99 19.42 -12.06
CA ASN A 316 -22.91 18.47 -12.70
C ASN A 316 -23.76 17.66 -11.71
N ILE A 317 -23.38 17.58 -10.44
CA ILE A 317 -24.16 16.86 -9.43
C ILE A 317 -25.61 17.38 -9.38
N GLY A 318 -26.58 16.46 -9.38
CA GLY A 318 -28.01 16.78 -9.43
C GLY A 318 -28.52 17.22 -10.82
N LYS A 319 -27.66 17.39 -11.83
CA LYS A 319 -28.04 17.71 -13.21
C LYS A 319 -28.00 16.52 -14.15
N ILE A 320 -27.11 15.58 -13.88
CA ILE A 320 -26.98 14.31 -14.61
C ILE A 320 -27.03 13.15 -13.61
N GLU A 321 -27.48 11.99 -14.06
CA GLU A 321 -27.41 10.79 -13.23
C GLU A 321 -25.95 10.39 -13.00
N MET A 322 -25.62 10.07 -11.75
CA MET A 322 -24.29 9.64 -11.32
C MET A 322 -24.39 8.46 -10.35
N ASP A 323 -23.39 7.62 -10.38
CA ASP A 323 -23.13 6.58 -9.41
C ASP A 323 -21.62 6.48 -9.09
N GLU A 324 -21.25 5.73 -8.08
CA GLU A 324 -19.87 5.59 -7.64
C GLU A 324 -18.93 5.07 -8.75
N LEU A 325 -19.41 4.20 -9.65
CA LEU A 325 -18.62 3.68 -10.77
C LEU A 325 -18.41 4.74 -11.84
N SER A 326 -19.48 5.43 -12.25
CA SER A 326 -19.39 6.46 -13.27
C SER A 326 -18.52 7.65 -12.85
N ILE A 327 -18.56 8.01 -11.56
CA ILE A 327 -17.71 9.06 -10.97
C ILE A 327 -16.24 8.60 -10.93
N SER A 328 -15.97 7.38 -10.47
CA SER A 328 -14.62 6.81 -10.46
C SER A 328 -14.02 6.76 -11.88
N ASN A 329 -14.79 6.28 -12.86
CA ASN A 329 -14.38 6.25 -14.27
C ASN A 329 -14.11 7.67 -14.82
N LYS A 330 -14.90 8.65 -14.43
CA LYS A 330 -14.70 10.03 -14.85
C LYS A 330 -13.39 10.62 -14.33
N LEU A 331 -13.03 10.34 -13.09
CA LEU A 331 -11.73 10.74 -12.54
C LEU A 331 -10.58 10.08 -13.32
N LEU A 332 -10.70 8.80 -13.64
CA LEU A 332 -9.71 8.09 -14.47
C LEU A 332 -9.58 8.71 -15.88
N GLU A 333 -10.68 9.19 -16.49
CA GLU A 333 -10.61 9.91 -17.77
C GLU A 333 -9.77 11.19 -17.67
N PHE A 334 -9.87 11.96 -16.60
CA PHE A 334 -9.03 13.15 -16.39
C PHE A 334 -7.55 12.79 -16.19
N ARG A 335 -7.26 11.72 -15.44
CA ARG A 335 -5.88 11.21 -15.26
C ARG A 335 -5.26 10.74 -16.57
N LYS A 336 -6.00 10.00 -17.39
CA LYS A 336 -5.53 9.51 -18.71
C LYS A 336 -5.15 10.62 -19.68
N GLN A 337 -5.62 11.85 -19.47
CA GLN A 337 -5.26 13.00 -20.27
C GLN A 337 -3.92 13.63 -19.84
N GLN A 338 -3.37 13.22 -18.70
CA GLN A 338 -2.14 13.80 -18.17
C GLN A 338 -0.89 13.15 -18.76
N PRO A 339 0.19 13.92 -18.97
CA PRO A 339 1.47 13.40 -19.37
C PRO A 339 1.99 12.33 -18.41
N ASN A 340 2.71 11.35 -18.95
CA ASN A 340 3.38 10.29 -18.20
C ASN A 340 2.46 9.35 -17.39
N PHE A 341 1.15 9.53 -17.39
CA PHE A 341 0.22 8.63 -16.75
C PHE A 341 0.31 7.22 -17.36
N LYS A 342 0.37 6.21 -16.51
CA LYS A 342 0.46 4.80 -16.90
C LYS A 342 -0.75 3.99 -16.44
N ASP A 343 -1.08 4.07 -15.15
CA ASP A 343 -2.18 3.35 -14.55
C ASP A 343 -2.61 4.04 -13.24
N ILE A 344 -3.62 3.52 -12.59
CA ILE A 344 -3.96 3.88 -11.20
C ILE A 344 -2.94 3.27 -10.24
N SER A 345 -2.67 3.94 -9.11
CA SER A 345 -1.75 3.43 -8.07
C SER A 345 -2.40 2.41 -7.14
N PHE A 346 -3.73 2.41 -7.08
CA PHE A 346 -4.59 1.42 -6.42
C PHE A 346 -6.02 1.53 -6.93
N THR A 347 -6.84 0.53 -6.64
CA THR A 347 -8.26 0.56 -7.01
C THR A 347 -8.96 1.74 -6.32
N THR A 348 -9.51 2.64 -7.11
CA THR A 348 -10.17 3.86 -6.62
C THR A 348 -11.27 3.54 -5.62
N ILE A 349 -11.19 4.15 -4.46
CA ILE A 349 -12.26 4.21 -3.46
C ILE A 349 -13.15 5.39 -3.84
N CYS A 350 -14.38 5.10 -4.24
CA CYS A 350 -15.40 6.12 -4.50
C CYS A 350 -16.63 5.74 -3.70
N ALA A 351 -16.83 6.38 -2.56
CA ALA A 351 -17.72 5.91 -1.51
C ALA A 351 -18.72 7.01 -1.09
N TYR A 352 -19.98 6.77 -1.37
CA TYR A 352 -21.06 7.69 -1.04
C TYR A 352 -21.71 7.30 0.28
N ARG A 353 -21.89 8.29 1.19
CA ARG A 353 -22.57 8.14 2.49
C ARG A 353 -21.99 6.99 3.32
N GLU A 354 -22.84 6.02 3.70
CA GLU A 354 -22.49 4.87 4.56
C GLU A 354 -21.44 3.95 3.95
N ASN A 355 -21.25 3.93 2.64
CA ASN A 355 -20.19 3.15 2.01
C ASN A 355 -18.81 3.67 2.41
N ALA A 356 -18.68 4.98 2.65
CA ALA A 356 -17.44 5.60 3.08
C ALA A 356 -17.01 5.20 4.51
N ALA A 357 -17.90 4.61 5.32
CA ALA A 357 -17.52 4.03 6.60
C ALA A 357 -16.65 2.76 6.45
N LEU A 358 -16.62 2.16 5.26
CA LEU A 358 -15.73 1.07 4.90
C LEU A 358 -14.45 1.64 4.29
N MET A 359 -13.38 1.71 5.06
CA MET A 359 -12.14 2.43 4.73
C MET A 359 -11.54 2.07 3.37
N HIS A 360 -11.71 0.81 2.93
CA HIS A 360 -11.20 0.28 1.66
C HIS A 360 -12.34 -0.15 0.72
N TYR A 361 -13.49 0.54 0.81
CA TYR A 361 -14.59 0.30 -0.10
C TYR A 361 -14.20 0.71 -1.53
N HIS A 362 -14.51 -0.13 -2.48
CA HIS A 362 -14.48 0.21 -3.90
C HIS A 362 -15.76 -0.28 -4.58
N PRO A 363 -16.37 0.53 -5.45
CA PRO A 363 -17.55 0.14 -6.18
C PRO A 363 -17.21 -0.94 -7.21
N THR A 364 -18.14 -1.87 -7.41
CA THR A 364 -18.04 -2.91 -8.43
C THR A 364 -19.32 -2.94 -9.25
N GLU A 365 -19.31 -3.55 -10.44
CA GLU A 365 -20.52 -3.71 -11.25
C GLU A 365 -21.69 -4.40 -10.51
N LYS A 366 -21.40 -5.17 -9.46
CA LYS A 366 -22.38 -5.87 -8.63
C LYS A 366 -22.82 -5.11 -7.40
N GLN A 367 -22.02 -4.12 -6.97
CA GLN A 367 -22.24 -3.37 -5.73
C GLN A 367 -21.72 -1.95 -5.90
N TYR A 368 -22.62 -1.01 -6.02
CA TYR A 368 -22.38 0.44 -6.05
C TYR A 368 -23.65 1.19 -5.65
N SER A 369 -23.51 2.44 -5.25
CA SER A 369 -24.63 3.32 -4.92
C SER A 369 -24.85 4.39 -6.00
N LYS A 370 -26.12 4.73 -6.23
CA LYS A 370 -26.45 5.99 -6.92
C LYS A 370 -26.03 7.17 -6.05
N VAL A 371 -25.48 8.21 -6.68
CA VAL A 371 -25.01 9.40 -6.00
C VAL A 371 -25.97 10.54 -6.26
N GLU A 372 -26.47 11.15 -5.19
CA GLU A 372 -27.44 12.25 -5.21
C GLU A 372 -26.80 13.57 -4.78
N ALA A 373 -27.46 14.69 -5.05
CA ALA A 373 -27.01 16.03 -4.63
C ALA A 373 -27.27 16.26 -3.11
N SER A 374 -26.71 15.38 -2.29
CA SER A 374 -26.83 15.41 -0.82
C SER A 374 -25.66 14.71 -0.17
N HIS A 375 -25.37 15.02 1.08
CA HIS A 375 -24.34 14.37 1.89
C HIS A 375 -22.91 14.46 1.29
N LEU A 376 -22.08 13.49 1.62
CA LEU A 376 -20.65 13.44 1.34
C LEU A 376 -20.30 12.29 0.38
N LEU A 377 -19.29 12.54 -0.46
CA LEU A 377 -18.64 11.54 -1.30
C LEU A 377 -17.16 11.54 -0.98
N LEU A 378 -16.65 10.46 -0.43
CA LEU A 378 -15.23 10.23 -0.23
C LEU A 378 -14.66 9.62 -1.52
N ILE A 379 -13.62 10.24 -2.06
CA ILE A 379 -12.84 9.68 -3.16
C ILE A 379 -11.38 9.63 -2.75
N ASP A 380 -10.86 8.40 -2.70
CA ASP A 380 -9.47 8.10 -2.45
C ASP A 380 -8.89 7.38 -3.67
N SER A 381 -7.85 7.94 -4.26
CA SER A 381 -7.38 7.54 -5.58
C SER A 381 -6.00 8.10 -5.88
N GLY A 382 -5.25 7.37 -6.68
CA GLY A 382 -3.95 7.82 -7.12
C GLY A 382 -3.58 7.35 -8.51
N GLY A 383 -2.44 7.78 -9.01
CA GLY A 383 -1.91 7.43 -10.32
C GLY A 383 -0.46 6.99 -10.28
N GLN A 384 -0.14 6.03 -11.12
CA GLN A 384 1.21 5.67 -11.51
C GLN A 384 1.62 6.53 -12.71
N TYR A 385 2.55 7.43 -12.48
CA TYR A 385 3.19 8.23 -13.52
C TYR A 385 4.64 7.78 -13.71
N LEU A 386 5.20 7.89 -14.90
CA LEU A 386 6.64 7.64 -15.07
C LEU A 386 7.52 8.51 -14.17
N THR A 387 6.95 9.59 -13.66
CA THR A 387 7.63 10.57 -12.80
C THR A 387 7.33 10.37 -11.31
N GLY A 388 6.47 9.42 -10.92
CA GLY A 388 6.17 9.14 -9.51
C GLY A 388 4.85 8.41 -9.32
N THR A 389 4.53 8.13 -8.07
CA THR A 389 3.26 7.56 -7.63
C THR A 389 2.51 8.60 -6.82
N THR A 390 1.19 8.69 -6.99
CA THR A 390 0.36 9.61 -6.19
C THR A 390 -0.70 8.85 -5.39
N ASP A 391 -1.04 9.44 -4.24
CA ASP A 391 -2.09 9.01 -3.33
C ASP A 391 -2.83 10.24 -2.80
N ILE A 392 -4.14 10.34 -3.04
CA ILE A 392 -4.90 11.55 -2.75
C ILE A 392 -6.32 11.20 -2.33
N THR A 393 -6.69 11.56 -1.12
CA THR A 393 -8.09 11.54 -0.70
C THR A 393 -8.68 12.94 -0.61
N ARG A 394 -9.86 13.09 -1.18
CA ARG A 394 -10.74 14.25 -0.95
C ARG A 394 -12.15 13.78 -0.64
N THR A 395 -12.74 14.34 0.40
CA THR A 395 -14.17 14.20 0.68
C THR A 395 -14.91 15.40 0.13
N PHE A 396 -15.84 15.16 -0.79
CA PHE A 396 -16.61 16.19 -1.49
C PHE A 396 -18.00 16.35 -0.87
N VAL A 397 -18.43 17.58 -0.72
CA VAL A 397 -19.79 17.94 -0.30
C VAL A 397 -20.70 17.97 -1.52
N LEU A 398 -21.72 17.15 -1.56
CA LEU A 398 -22.63 17.07 -2.70
C LEU A 398 -23.95 17.85 -2.49
N GLY A 399 -24.24 18.26 -1.25
CA GLY A 399 -25.44 19.02 -0.93
C GLY A 399 -25.64 19.18 0.57
N GLU A 400 -26.89 19.10 1.04
CA GLU A 400 -27.20 19.20 2.48
C GLU A 400 -26.52 18.07 3.28
N MET A 401 -25.96 18.43 4.41
CA MET A 401 -25.27 17.54 5.35
C MET A 401 -25.91 17.60 6.73
N THR A 402 -25.79 16.53 7.48
CA THR A 402 -26.09 16.53 8.91
C THR A 402 -25.05 17.33 9.69
N GLN A 403 -25.38 17.74 10.92
CA GLN A 403 -24.43 18.42 11.81
C GLN A 403 -23.26 17.50 12.18
N ALA A 404 -23.49 16.18 12.30
CA ALA A 404 -22.43 15.20 12.57
C ALA A 404 -21.44 15.11 11.42
N GLU A 405 -21.92 15.00 10.16
CA GLU A 405 -21.06 15.00 8.98
C GLU A 405 -20.21 16.27 8.89
N ARG A 406 -20.80 17.43 9.16
CA ARG A 406 -20.11 18.73 9.14
C ARG A 406 -19.02 18.84 10.20
N ARG A 407 -19.34 18.42 11.45
CA ARG A 407 -18.35 18.35 12.53
C ARG A 407 -17.20 17.44 12.15
N ASP A 408 -17.50 16.20 11.73
CA ASP A 408 -16.50 15.16 11.47
C ASP A 408 -15.64 15.51 10.25
N PHE A 409 -16.21 16.17 9.23
CA PHE A 409 -15.47 16.75 8.11
C PHE A 409 -14.43 17.77 8.58
N THR A 410 -14.86 18.67 9.47
CA THR A 410 -13.99 19.75 9.95
C THR A 410 -12.87 19.22 10.84
N ILE A 411 -13.17 18.29 11.77
CA ILE A 411 -12.15 17.75 12.67
C ILE A 411 -11.15 16.85 11.94
N ALA A 412 -11.56 16.12 10.89
CA ALA A 412 -10.64 15.34 10.08
C ALA A 412 -9.65 16.25 9.32
N LEU A 413 -10.13 17.34 8.71
CA LEU A 413 -9.25 18.31 8.06
C LEU A 413 -8.32 19.03 9.05
N LYS A 414 -8.84 19.41 10.21
CA LYS A 414 -8.05 19.99 11.31
C LYS A 414 -6.95 19.04 11.79
N ALA A 415 -7.25 17.73 11.88
CA ALA A 415 -6.28 16.71 12.28
C ALA A 415 -5.12 16.62 11.27
N MET A 416 -5.43 16.61 9.98
CA MET A 416 -4.44 16.60 8.89
C MET A 416 -3.54 17.85 8.96
N PHE A 417 -4.11 19.07 8.98
CA PHE A 417 -3.31 20.29 9.05
C PHE A 417 -2.47 20.39 10.33
N ARG A 418 -2.93 19.79 11.43
CA ARG A 418 -2.15 19.78 12.68
C ARG A 418 -0.85 18.98 12.52
N LEU A 419 -0.89 17.88 11.78
CA LEU A 419 0.29 17.06 11.50
C LEU A 419 1.14 17.68 10.39
N GLU A 420 0.56 18.13 9.28
CA GLU A 420 1.25 18.78 8.15
C GLU A 420 2.14 19.94 8.63
N ASN A 421 1.66 20.74 9.57
CA ASN A 421 2.38 21.90 10.12
C ASN A 421 3.36 21.56 11.26
N ALA A 422 3.68 20.29 11.48
CA ALA A 422 4.57 19.88 12.54
C ALA A 422 6.03 20.26 12.26
N HIS A 423 6.72 20.74 13.31
CA HIS A 423 8.19 20.81 13.34
C HIS A 423 8.70 19.74 14.30
N PHE A 424 9.77 19.05 13.90
CA PHE A 424 10.31 17.95 14.69
C PHE A 424 11.83 17.81 14.49
N ILE A 425 12.46 16.99 15.33
CA ILE A 425 13.92 16.91 15.38
C ILE A 425 14.44 15.68 14.64
N GLU A 426 15.46 15.85 13.82
CA GLU A 426 16.11 14.78 13.06
C GLU A 426 16.78 13.75 13.98
N GLY A 427 16.75 12.47 13.58
CA GLY A 427 17.42 11.38 14.29
C GLY A 427 16.75 10.92 15.59
N VAL A 428 15.65 11.57 15.99
CA VAL A 428 14.92 11.27 17.24
C VAL A 428 13.44 10.98 16.95
N THR A 429 12.84 11.71 16.00
CA THR A 429 11.41 11.66 15.78
C THR A 429 11.05 10.55 14.79
N THR A 430 10.19 9.64 15.24
CA THR A 430 9.60 8.57 14.44
C THR A 430 8.17 8.91 14.04
N GLY A 431 7.61 8.14 13.12
CA GLY A 431 6.21 8.30 12.72
C GLY A 431 5.21 8.09 13.87
N ALA A 432 5.54 7.24 14.86
CA ALA A 432 4.70 7.03 16.04
C ALA A 432 4.66 8.26 16.96
N ASN A 433 5.73 9.06 17.00
CA ASN A 433 5.72 10.32 17.73
C ASN A 433 4.81 11.36 17.05
N LEU A 434 4.74 11.34 15.72
CA LEU A 434 3.97 12.29 14.93
C LEU A 434 2.49 11.93 14.81
N ASP A 435 2.13 10.66 14.77
CA ASP A 435 0.74 10.18 14.64
C ASP A 435 -0.21 10.85 15.64
N ILE A 436 0.25 11.06 16.87
CA ILE A 436 -0.58 11.65 17.92
C ILE A 436 -0.98 13.12 17.63
N LEU A 437 -0.27 13.81 16.74
CA LEU A 437 -0.61 15.18 16.38
C LEU A 437 -1.94 15.23 15.61
N ALA A 438 -2.16 14.28 14.70
CA ALA A 438 -3.43 14.14 14.00
C ALA A 438 -4.47 13.40 14.87
N ARG A 439 -4.11 12.23 15.40
CA ARG A 439 -5.01 11.36 16.16
C ARG A 439 -5.52 12.03 17.43
N GLY A 440 -4.71 12.86 18.09
CA GLY A 440 -5.08 13.61 19.29
C GLY A 440 -6.27 14.56 19.05
N VAL A 441 -6.35 15.16 17.86
CA VAL A 441 -7.50 16.01 17.49
C VAL A 441 -8.79 15.20 17.43
N ILE A 442 -8.73 13.95 16.94
CA ILE A 442 -9.88 13.06 16.87
C ILE A 442 -10.25 12.54 18.28
N TYR A 443 -9.25 12.25 19.13
CA TYR A 443 -9.46 11.84 20.52
C TYR A 443 -10.15 12.91 21.38
N ASP A 444 -9.95 14.20 21.09
CA ASP A 444 -10.63 15.31 21.78
C ASP A 444 -12.16 15.26 21.63
N TYR A 445 -12.66 14.44 20.68
CA TYR A 445 -14.08 14.19 20.42
C TYR A 445 -14.53 12.76 20.79
N ASP A 446 -13.72 12.01 21.56
CA ASP A 446 -13.98 10.61 21.93
C ASP A 446 -14.14 9.68 20.71
N LEU A 447 -13.50 10.02 19.58
CA LEU A 447 -13.47 9.25 18.34
C LEU A 447 -12.08 8.68 18.08
N ASP A 448 -11.99 7.64 17.25
CA ASP A 448 -10.73 7.05 16.77
C ASP A 448 -10.94 6.46 15.37
N TYR A 449 -9.85 6.32 14.62
CA TYR A 449 -9.82 5.58 13.35
C TYR A 449 -8.87 4.38 13.46
N ARG A 450 -9.31 3.22 12.92
CA ARG A 450 -8.64 1.91 13.11
C ARG A 450 -7.59 1.59 12.04
N CYS A 451 -7.01 2.63 11.43
CA CYS A 451 -5.93 2.54 10.44
C CYS A 451 -4.72 3.40 10.87
N GLY A 452 -3.65 3.38 10.08
CA GLY A 452 -2.57 4.34 10.21
C GLY A 452 -3.04 5.75 9.86
N THR A 453 -2.27 6.75 10.25
CA THR A 453 -2.45 8.14 9.82
C THR A 453 -1.71 8.41 8.52
N GLY A 454 -0.82 7.51 8.11
CA GLY A 454 -0.10 7.62 6.85
C GLY A 454 0.99 6.56 6.69
N HIS A 455 1.54 6.51 5.50
CA HIS A 455 2.56 5.56 5.06
C HIS A 455 3.54 6.22 4.08
N GLY A 456 4.70 5.60 3.86
CA GLY A 456 5.60 6.01 2.78
C GLY A 456 5.02 5.69 1.41
N VAL A 457 5.48 6.42 0.39
CA VAL A 457 5.06 6.24 -1.01
C VAL A 457 6.28 5.97 -1.88
N GLY A 458 6.16 5.00 -2.79
CA GLY A 458 7.21 4.63 -3.73
C GLY A 458 7.34 5.63 -4.89
N HIS A 459 8.48 5.61 -5.57
CA HIS A 459 8.69 6.41 -6.77
C HIS A 459 8.46 5.57 -8.03
N PHE A 460 7.27 5.69 -8.62
CA PHE A 460 6.76 4.82 -9.68
C PHE A 460 6.93 3.33 -9.27
N LEU A 461 6.45 3.03 -8.04
CA LEU A 461 6.46 1.74 -7.37
C LEU A 461 5.20 1.61 -6.50
N ASN A 462 5.27 0.81 -5.43
CA ASN A 462 4.15 0.58 -4.53
C ASN A 462 3.64 1.87 -3.89
N VAL A 463 2.34 2.07 -3.87
CA VAL A 463 1.72 3.19 -3.16
C VAL A 463 2.04 3.11 -1.66
N HIS A 464 2.00 1.93 -1.07
CA HIS A 464 2.44 1.69 0.31
C HIS A 464 3.91 1.25 0.32
N GLU A 465 4.80 2.13 0.75
CA GLU A 465 6.24 1.86 0.84
C GLU A 465 6.76 2.08 2.27
N GLY A 466 7.37 1.04 2.88
CA GLY A 466 8.09 1.20 4.14
C GLY A 466 9.52 1.74 3.91
N PRO A 467 10.26 2.08 5.00
CA PRO A 467 9.92 1.83 6.42
C PRO A 467 9.19 2.99 7.12
N ASN A 468 9.07 4.16 6.52
CA ASN A 468 8.40 5.30 7.13
C ASN A 468 6.88 5.12 7.12
N GLY A 469 6.21 5.70 8.11
CA GLY A 469 4.76 5.69 8.23
C GLY A 469 4.32 6.31 9.54
N LEU A 470 3.13 6.90 9.53
CA LEU A 470 2.52 7.59 10.66
C LEU A 470 1.47 6.68 11.28
N ARG A 471 1.72 6.13 12.47
CA ARG A 471 0.81 5.20 13.13
C ARG A 471 1.15 5.02 14.60
N PRO A 472 0.19 4.68 15.48
CA PRO A 472 0.42 4.62 16.92
C PRO A 472 1.50 3.62 17.34
N LYS A 473 1.77 2.62 16.50
CA LYS A 473 2.77 1.57 16.78
C LYS A 473 3.41 1.11 15.48
N SER A 474 4.73 0.99 15.47
CA SER A 474 5.47 0.47 14.33
C SER A 474 4.99 -0.92 13.90
N LEU A 475 4.84 -1.13 12.60
CA LEU A 475 4.54 -2.46 12.02
C LEU A 475 5.80 -3.32 11.89
N TYR A 476 6.96 -2.70 11.79
CA TYR A 476 8.21 -3.38 11.40
C TYR A 476 9.10 -3.73 12.60
N GLY A 477 8.66 -3.40 13.84
CA GLY A 477 9.44 -3.68 15.06
C GLY A 477 10.63 -2.73 15.30
N HIS A 478 11.10 -2.03 14.26
CA HIS A 478 12.04 -0.92 14.34
C HIS A 478 11.40 0.27 13.63
N GLU A 479 11.25 1.38 14.35
CA GLU A 479 10.72 2.60 13.74
C GLU A 479 11.87 3.33 13.06
N ALA A 480 11.72 3.58 11.75
CA ALA A 480 12.58 4.51 11.07
C ALA A 480 12.28 5.94 11.56
N CYS A 481 13.32 6.69 11.90
CA CYS A 481 13.18 8.13 12.06
C CYS A 481 12.78 8.74 10.71
N ILE A 482 11.93 9.73 10.75
CA ILE A 482 11.61 10.52 9.56
C ILE A 482 12.80 11.42 9.25
N VAL A 483 13.29 11.33 8.01
CA VAL A 483 14.45 12.08 7.54
C VAL A 483 14.18 12.84 6.23
N PRO A 484 14.96 13.87 5.90
CA PRO A 484 14.79 14.61 4.65
C PRO A 484 14.84 13.70 3.41
N GLY A 485 13.94 13.93 2.46
CA GLY A 485 13.77 13.12 1.26
C GLY A 485 12.73 12.00 1.38
N MET A 486 12.25 11.67 2.58
CA MET A 486 11.13 10.77 2.75
C MET A 486 9.81 11.45 2.37
N ILE A 487 8.97 10.73 1.64
CA ILE A 487 7.59 11.11 1.31
C ILE A 487 6.66 10.21 2.11
N THR A 488 5.68 10.83 2.78
CA THR A 488 4.74 10.10 3.66
C THR A 488 3.34 10.70 3.49
N THR A 489 2.29 9.88 3.40
CA THR A 489 0.91 10.36 3.40
C THR A 489 0.50 10.87 4.78
N ASP A 490 -0.46 11.79 4.81
CA ASP A 490 -1.13 12.32 6.01
C ASP A 490 -2.63 12.26 5.76
N GLU A 491 -3.28 11.18 6.23
CA GLU A 491 -4.63 10.75 5.85
C GLU A 491 -5.55 10.42 7.05
N PRO A 492 -5.63 11.27 8.07
CA PRO A 492 -6.56 11.02 9.18
C PRO A 492 -8.01 11.04 8.72
N GLY A 493 -8.86 10.28 9.40
CA GLY A 493 -10.27 10.20 9.03
C GLY A 493 -11.21 9.92 10.20
N VAL A 494 -12.51 10.01 9.92
CA VAL A 494 -13.60 9.63 10.83
C VAL A 494 -14.53 8.69 10.07
N TYR A 495 -14.85 7.54 10.66
CA TYR A 495 -15.65 6.48 10.02
C TYR A 495 -16.77 6.03 10.95
N VAL A 496 -18.02 6.35 10.59
CA VAL A 496 -19.21 6.06 11.39
C VAL A 496 -20.07 5.03 10.67
N GLU A 497 -20.06 3.80 11.17
CA GLU A 497 -20.80 2.68 10.59
C GLU A 497 -22.28 3.02 10.38
N GLY A 498 -22.77 2.74 9.15
CA GLY A 498 -24.16 3.00 8.76
C GLY A 498 -24.49 4.48 8.54
N SER A 499 -23.50 5.38 8.56
CA SER A 499 -23.69 6.82 8.38
C SER A 499 -22.75 7.40 7.31
N HIS A 500 -21.50 7.64 7.62
CA HIS A 500 -20.54 8.31 6.73
C HIS A 500 -19.09 7.94 7.04
N GLY A 501 -18.20 8.20 6.08
CA GLY A 501 -16.76 8.22 6.26
C GLY A 501 -16.16 9.47 5.65
N ILE A 502 -15.13 9.98 6.28
CA ILE A 502 -14.42 11.19 5.87
C ILE A 502 -12.92 10.92 6.02
N ARG A 503 -12.18 11.21 4.97
CA ARG A 503 -10.71 11.26 4.94
C ARG A 503 -10.26 12.48 4.13
N HIS A 504 -9.25 13.16 4.62
CA HIS A 504 -8.53 14.19 3.88
C HIS A 504 -7.06 13.81 3.88
N GLU A 505 -6.41 13.95 2.74
CA GLU A 505 -5.08 13.42 2.56
C GLU A 505 -4.21 14.29 1.67
N ASN A 506 -2.96 14.46 2.09
CA ASN A 506 -1.86 14.95 1.28
C ASN A 506 -0.65 14.01 1.39
N GLU A 507 0.17 13.96 0.35
CA GLU A 507 1.54 13.47 0.47
C GLU A 507 2.46 14.61 0.92
N LEU A 508 3.31 14.29 1.89
CA LEU A 508 4.20 15.22 2.57
C LEU A 508 5.66 14.82 2.34
N LEU A 509 6.45 15.74 1.79
CA LEU A 509 7.90 15.61 1.70
C LEU A 509 8.55 16.14 2.97
N CYS A 510 9.35 15.31 3.64
CA CYS A 510 10.18 15.75 4.75
C CYS A 510 11.36 16.60 4.25
N VAL A 511 11.53 17.80 4.80
CA VAL A 511 12.60 18.72 4.44
C VAL A 511 13.26 19.35 5.69
N LYS A 512 14.50 19.78 5.56
CA LYS A 512 15.18 20.56 6.61
C LYS A 512 14.48 21.91 6.78
N HIS A 513 14.20 22.28 8.03
CA HIS A 513 13.62 23.58 8.39
C HIS A 513 14.70 24.55 8.89
N THR A 514 15.37 24.21 9.99
CA THR A 514 16.41 25.05 10.61
C THR A 514 17.39 24.19 11.41
N GLU A 515 18.51 24.79 11.82
CA GLU A 515 19.52 24.16 12.67
C GLU A 515 19.95 25.13 13.75
N ASN A 516 20.07 24.65 14.98
CA ASN A 516 20.49 25.41 16.14
C ASN A 516 21.18 24.49 17.17
N GLU A 517 21.43 24.99 18.39
CA GLU A 517 22.08 24.24 19.48
C GLU A 517 21.36 22.99 19.93
N TYR A 518 20.06 22.85 19.62
CA TYR A 518 19.26 21.65 19.93
C TYR A 518 19.31 20.60 18.84
N GLY A 519 19.85 20.91 17.64
CA GLY A 519 19.97 20.00 16.49
C GLY A 519 19.32 20.53 15.22
N THR A 520 19.17 19.63 14.24
CA THR A 520 18.48 19.90 12.98
C THR A 520 16.97 19.72 13.17
N PHE A 521 16.20 20.76 12.93
CA PHE A 521 14.74 20.69 12.88
C PHE A 521 14.27 20.44 11.45
N LEU A 522 13.29 19.57 11.33
CA LEU A 522 12.63 19.18 10.10
C LEU A 522 11.19 19.70 10.10
N LYS A 523 10.60 19.78 8.90
CA LYS A 523 9.18 20.04 8.67
C LYS A 523 8.70 19.25 7.48
N PHE A 524 7.40 19.24 7.29
CA PHE A 524 6.77 18.73 6.08
C PHE A 524 6.52 19.86 5.07
N GLU A 525 6.60 19.51 3.79
CA GLU A 525 6.18 20.30 2.64
C GLU A 525 5.14 19.48 1.90
N PRO A 526 3.86 19.93 1.79
CA PRO A 526 2.87 19.23 1.00
C PRO A 526 3.27 19.25 -0.48
N ILE A 527 3.21 18.09 -1.12
CA ILE A 527 3.44 17.95 -2.57
C ILE A 527 2.18 17.63 -3.34
N THR A 528 1.05 17.48 -2.67
CA THR A 528 -0.28 17.33 -3.27
C THR A 528 -0.85 18.70 -3.63
N TYR A 529 -1.16 18.94 -4.91
CA TYR A 529 -1.66 20.24 -5.41
C TYR A 529 -3.15 20.18 -5.74
N VAL A 530 -3.96 19.63 -4.82
CA VAL A 530 -5.42 19.50 -4.96
C VAL A 530 -6.11 20.30 -3.87
N PRO A 531 -7.08 21.18 -4.20
CA PRO A 531 -7.81 21.93 -3.17
C PRO A 531 -8.71 21.03 -2.32
N PHE A 532 -9.04 21.50 -1.10
CA PHE A 532 -10.09 20.92 -0.28
C PHE A 532 -11.45 21.56 -0.58
N ASP A 533 -12.53 20.77 -0.43
CA ASP A 533 -13.90 21.28 -0.50
C ASP A 533 -14.28 21.94 0.82
N ILE A 534 -14.23 23.27 0.88
CA ILE A 534 -14.52 24.03 2.09
C ILE A 534 -16.01 24.09 2.46
N ALA A 535 -16.91 23.67 1.57
CA ALA A 535 -18.35 23.69 1.84
C ALA A 535 -18.78 22.78 3.03
N GLY A 536 -17.90 21.82 3.38
CA GLY A 536 -18.09 20.92 4.53
C GLY A 536 -17.73 21.50 5.89
N LEU A 537 -17.03 22.63 5.92
CA LEU A 537 -16.48 23.17 7.16
C LEU A 537 -17.57 23.78 8.07
N ASP A 538 -17.40 23.54 9.35
CA ASP A 538 -18.05 24.27 10.42
C ASP A 538 -16.99 25.16 11.10
N LEU A 539 -17.09 26.45 10.87
CA LEU A 539 -16.08 27.42 11.30
C LEU A 539 -16.00 27.57 12.84
N ASP A 540 -17.04 27.15 13.57
CA ASP A 540 -17.04 27.18 15.03
C ASP A 540 -16.03 26.18 15.63
N TYR A 541 -15.58 25.19 14.85
CA TYR A 541 -14.52 24.22 15.24
C TYR A 541 -13.11 24.66 14.86
N LEU A 542 -12.95 25.80 14.18
CA LEU A 542 -11.68 26.29 13.68
C LEU A 542 -11.27 27.60 14.34
N SER A 543 -9.99 27.70 14.70
CA SER A 543 -9.38 28.97 15.08
C SER A 543 -9.04 29.82 13.84
N ASN A 544 -8.84 31.10 14.03
CA ASN A 544 -8.39 32.00 12.95
C ASN A 544 -7.06 31.55 12.31
N HIS A 545 -6.18 30.92 13.09
CA HIS A 545 -4.91 30.39 12.57
C HIS A 545 -5.16 29.20 11.64
N GLU A 546 -6.05 28.28 12.00
CA GLU A 546 -6.40 27.11 11.17
C GLU A 546 -7.10 27.55 9.88
N ILE A 547 -8.00 28.55 9.94
CA ILE A 547 -8.62 29.16 8.76
C ILE A 547 -7.55 29.76 7.83
N ALA A 548 -6.58 30.49 8.39
CA ALA A 548 -5.48 31.04 7.61
C ALA A 548 -4.66 29.94 6.93
N SER A 549 -4.29 28.88 7.65
CA SER A 549 -3.53 27.74 7.10
C SER A 549 -4.27 27.05 5.97
N ILE A 550 -5.60 26.84 6.09
CA ILE A 550 -6.41 26.28 5.02
C ILE A 550 -6.38 27.17 3.78
N ASN A 551 -6.58 28.48 3.95
CA ASN A 551 -6.56 29.43 2.82
C ASN A 551 -5.17 29.54 2.18
N GLU A 552 -4.09 29.47 2.96
CA GLU A 552 -2.70 29.43 2.47
C GLU A 552 -2.47 28.18 1.61
N TYR A 553 -2.94 27.02 2.05
CA TYR A 553 -2.86 25.78 1.26
C TYR A 553 -3.70 25.89 -0.04
N GLN A 554 -4.91 26.42 0.02
CA GLN A 554 -5.74 26.62 -1.16
C GLN A 554 -5.04 27.53 -2.20
N GLN A 555 -4.39 28.58 -1.73
CA GLN A 555 -3.59 29.47 -2.60
C GLN A 555 -2.35 28.75 -3.15
N TYR A 556 -1.67 27.98 -2.31
CA TYR A 556 -0.51 27.16 -2.71
C TYR A 556 -0.87 26.17 -3.82
N ALA A 557 -1.94 25.40 -3.65
CA ALA A 557 -2.42 24.47 -4.67
C ALA A 557 -2.82 25.20 -5.98
N PHE A 558 -3.55 26.32 -5.87
CA PHE A 558 -3.95 27.12 -7.02
C PHE A 558 -2.75 27.61 -7.83
N ASP A 559 -1.72 28.14 -7.14
CA ASP A 559 -0.55 28.72 -7.79
C ASP A 559 0.23 27.69 -8.62
N HIS A 560 0.20 26.41 -8.25
CA HIS A 560 0.83 25.34 -9.01
C HIS A 560 0.05 24.93 -10.26
N ILE A 561 -1.28 24.88 -10.18
CA ILE A 561 -2.11 24.29 -11.25
C ILE A 561 -2.80 25.31 -12.16
N LYS A 562 -2.86 26.59 -11.77
CA LYS A 562 -3.67 27.64 -12.45
C LYS A 562 -3.44 27.76 -13.95
N ASP A 563 -2.20 27.53 -14.42
CA ASP A 563 -1.87 27.69 -15.84
C ASP A 563 -2.49 26.60 -16.73
N ALA A 564 -2.88 25.46 -16.14
CA ALA A 564 -3.56 24.37 -16.83
C ALA A 564 -5.10 24.44 -16.73
N LEU A 565 -5.64 25.39 -15.98
CA LEU A 565 -7.07 25.60 -15.79
C LEU A 565 -7.62 26.60 -16.83
N THR A 566 -8.83 26.36 -17.32
CA THR A 566 -9.60 27.35 -18.12
C THR A 566 -9.97 28.55 -17.24
N GLN A 567 -10.37 29.67 -17.87
CA GLN A 567 -10.79 30.83 -17.11
C GLN A 567 -12.02 30.55 -16.24
N GLU A 568 -12.96 29.72 -16.72
CA GLU A 568 -14.16 29.33 -15.98
C GLU A 568 -13.78 28.47 -14.73
N GLU A 569 -12.85 27.54 -14.87
CA GLU A 569 -12.34 26.73 -13.75
C GLU A 569 -11.60 27.59 -12.72
N LYS A 570 -10.79 28.57 -13.17
CA LYS A 570 -10.12 29.55 -12.27
C LYS A 570 -11.12 30.38 -11.48
N ASP A 571 -12.11 30.94 -12.19
CA ASP A 571 -13.13 31.76 -11.55
C ASP A 571 -13.96 30.96 -10.55
N TRP A 572 -14.29 29.72 -10.89
CA TRP A 572 -14.98 28.82 -9.99
C TRP A 572 -14.10 28.52 -8.74
N TYR A 573 -12.82 28.18 -8.92
CA TYR A 573 -11.88 27.91 -7.83
C TYR A 573 -11.80 29.08 -6.85
N LEU A 574 -11.53 30.30 -7.37
CA LEU A 574 -11.37 31.51 -6.57
C LEU A 574 -12.65 31.93 -5.83
N ASN A 575 -13.82 31.65 -6.40
CA ASN A 575 -15.09 32.00 -5.79
C ASN A 575 -15.59 30.99 -4.75
N ASN A 576 -15.19 29.73 -4.82
CA ASN A 576 -15.82 28.65 -4.05
C ASN A 576 -14.88 27.94 -3.06
N LEU A 577 -13.56 28.09 -3.19
CA LEU A 577 -12.60 27.29 -2.41
C LEU A 577 -11.79 28.09 -1.38
N PHE A 578 -12.15 29.35 -1.11
CA PHE A 578 -11.54 30.16 -0.03
C PHE A 578 -12.56 30.49 1.05
N ILE A 579 -12.17 30.31 2.31
CA ILE A 579 -12.94 30.71 3.48
C ILE A 579 -12.89 32.25 3.56
N LYS A 580 -14.06 32.88 3.60
CA LYS A 580 -14.24 34.35 3.60
C LYS A 580 -14.27 34.91 5.00
#